data_27613c0352a5e47324116bc2b9281433
#
_entry.id   27613c0352a5e47324116bc2b9281433
#
_cell.length_a   1.000
_cell.length_b   1.000
_cell.length_c   1.000
_cell.angle_alpha   90.00
_cell.angle_beta   90.00
_cell.angle_gamma   90.00
#
_symmetry.space_group_name_H-M   'P 1'
#
loop_
_entity.id
_entity.type
_entity.pdbx_description
1 polymer ?
#
loop_
_entity_poly.entity_id
_entity_poly.type
_entity_poly.pdbx_seq_one_letter_code
_entity_poly.pdbx_strand_id
1 'polypeptide(L)'
;MRLRVFPTVEAPRQVRRQIAALGGEIDERSTSDVKTVVSELVTMSVAQGARKPIEICLALDDGKLEGALRDDGPGARALVRARDRRDDSLVLRIVEGLVEEWGASDHDSRIWFRMNVQRV
;
A
#
# COMPACT_ATOMS: atom_id res chain seq x y z
N MET A 1 11.54 -5.95 -3.54
CA MET A 1 10.85 -5.60 -4.79
C MET A 1 10.54 -4.12 -4.82
N ARG A 2 10.91 -3.46 -5.90
CA ARG A 2 10.56 -2.06 -6.11
C ARG A 2 9.59 -1.95 -7.27
N LEU A 3 8.52 -1.21 -7.06
CA LEU A 3 7.47 -0.99 -8.04
C LEU A 3 7.31 0.50 -8.27
N ARG A 4 6.90 0.85 -9.48
CA ARG A 4 6.67 2.25 -9.84
C ARG A 4 5.51 2.31 -10.81
N VAL A 5 4.53 3.16 -10.50
CA VAL A 5 3.36 3.31 -11.37
C VAL A 5 3.05 4.80 -11.54
N PHE A 6 2.60 5.16 -12.72
CA PHE A 6 2.09 6.52 -12.95
C PHE A 6 0.72 6.68 -12.32
N PRO A 7 0.40 7.86 -11.77
CA PRO A 7 -0.86 8.07 -11.03
C PRO A 7 -2.06 8.24 -11.98
N THR A 8 -2.46 7.17 -12.63
CA THR A 8 -3.61 7.10 -13.53
C THR A 8 -4.66 6.15 -12.96
N VAL A 9 -5.83 6.12 -13.59
CA VAL A 9 -6.89 5.18 -13.18
C VAL A 9 -6.47 3.72 -13.32
N GLU A 10 -5.45 3.43 -14.14
CA GLU A 10 -4.92 2.09 -14.32
C GLU A 10 -3.89 1.69 -13.27
N ALA A 11 -3.40 2.63 -12.47
CA ALA A 11 -2.33 2.37 -11.50
C ALA A 11 -2.64 1.22 -10.53
N PRO A 12 -3.84 1.12 -9.93
CA PRO A 12 -4.14 0.01 -9.02
C PRO A 12 -4.05 -1.36 -9.71
N ARG A 13 -4.51 -1.45 -10.95
CA ARG A 13 -4.43 -2.70 -11.73
C ARG A 13 -2.99 -3.03 -12.07
N GLN A 14 -2.21 -2.04 -12.46
CA GLN A 14 -0.80 -2.23 -12.81
C GLN A 14 -0.01 -2.73 -11.60
N VAL A 15 -0.23 -2.16 -10.43
CA VAL A 15 0.49 -2.57 -9.22
C VAL A 15 0.10 -3.98 -8.80
N ARG A 16 -1.17 -4.35 -8.91
CA ARG A 16 -1.60 -5.74 -8.60
C ARG A 16 -0.91 -6.74 -9.52
N ARG A 17 -0.78 -6.40 -10.81
CA ARG A 17 -0.12 -7.26 -11.79
C ARG A 17 1.36 -7.45 -11.45
N GLN A 18 2.04 -6.39 -11.03
CA GLN A 18 3.43 -6.48 -10.63
C GLN A 18 3.61 -7.29 -9.33
N ILE A 19 2.71 -7.15 -8.38
CA ILE A 19 2.74 -7.90 -7.11
C ILE A 19 2.53 -9.40 -7.34
N ALA A 20 1.87 -9.79 -8.42
CA ALA A 20 1.67 -11.20 -8.76
C ALA A 20 3.01 -11.96 -8.83
N ALA A 21 4.12 -11.29 -9.07
CA ALA A 21 5.45 -11.90 -9.07
C ALA A 21 5.86 -12.46 -7.69
N LEU A 22 5.22 -12.06 -6.59
CA LEU A 22 5.46 -12.63 -5.27
C LEU A 22 4.83 -14.01 -5.09
N GLY A 23 3.99 -14.46 -6.01
CA GLY A 23 3.25 -15.72 -5.91
C GLY A 23 4.11 -16.97 -5.80
N GLY A 24 5.42 -16.89 -6.10
CA GLY A 24 6.36 -17.98 -5.90
C GLY A 24 6.97 -18.03 -4.49
N GLU A 25 6.78 -17.00 -3.69
CA GLU A 25 7.39 -16.86 -2.38
C GLU A 25 6.38 -16.92 -1.23
N ILE A 26 5.18 -16.42 -1.46
CA ILE A 26 4.10 -16.42 -0.47
C ILE A 26 2.85 -17.06 -1.08
N ASP A 27 1.96 -17.56 -0.23
CA ASP A 27 0.77 -18.25 -0.69
C ASP A 27 -0.24 -17.30 -1.36
N GLU A 28 -1.26 -17.88 -1.99
CA GLU A 28 -2.26 -17.11 -2.75
C GLU A 28 -3.02 -16.11 -1.88
N ARG A 29 -3.37 -16.51 -0.67
CA ARG A 29 -4.11 -15.64 0.23
C ARG A 29 -3.27 -14.44 0.64
N SER A 30 -2.01 -14.67 1.02
CA SER A 30 -1.09 -13.59 1.36
C SER A 30 -0.86 -12.67 0.18
N THR A 31 -0.66 -13.22 -1.01
CA THR A 31 -0.51 -12.43 -2.24
C THR A 31 -1.73 -11.56 -2.49
N SER A 32 -2.92 -12.12 -2.32
CA SER A 32 -4.18 -11.39 -2.48
C SER A 32 -4.29 -10.23 -1.48
N ASP A 33 -3.94 -10.49 -0.22
CA ASP A 33 -3.98 -9.46 0.84
C ASP A 33 -3.00 -8.32 0.54
N VAL A 34 -1.79 -8.65 0.09
CA VAL A 34 -0.80 -7.63 -0.30
C VAL A 34 -1.32 -6.80 -1.46
N LYS A 35 -1.88 -7.45 -2.50
CA LYS A 35 -2.48 -6.75 -3.63
C LYS A 35 -3.56 -5.77 -3.18
N THR A 36 -4.41 -6.20 -2.25
CA THR A 36 -5.50 -5.38 -1.74
C THR A 36 -4.96 -4.14 -1.02
N VAL A 37 -4.05 -4.32 -0.07
CA VAL A 37 -3.48 -3.19 0.68
C VAL A 37 -2.80 -2.19 -0.26
N VAL A 38 -1.92 -2.68 -1.12
CA VAL A 38 -1.14 -1.79 -2.00
C VAL A 38 -2.04 -1.09 -3.01
N SER A 39 -2.98 -1.82 -3.64
CA SER A 39 -3.86 -1.20 -4.62
C SER A 39 -4.80 -0.17 -3.99
N GLU A 40 -5.24 -0.37 -2.75
CA GLU A 40 -6.06 0.62 -2.05
C GLU A 40 -5.25 1.89 -1.74
N LEU A 41 -4.00 1.74 -1.29
CA LEU A 41 -3.12 2.88 -1.05
C LEU A 41 -2.81 3.64 -2.34
N VAL A 42 -2.59 2.93 -3.43
CA VAL A 42 -2.36 3.54 -4.75
C VAL A 42 -3.61 4.29 -5.22
N THR A 43 -4.79 3.68 -5.07
CA THR A 43 -6.07 4.33 -5.41
C THR A 43 -6.22 5.64 -4.65
N MET A 44 -5.90 5.63 -3.36
CA MET A 44 -5.95 6.84 -2.54
C MET A 44 -4.96 7.90 -3.03
N SER A 45 -3.73 7.50 -3.35
CA SER A 45 -2.72 8.44 -3.88
C SER A 45 -3.21 9.13 -5.14
N VAL A 46 -3.80 8.37 -6.06
CA VAL A 46 -4.37 8.92 -7.30
C VAL A 46 -5.51 9.89 -6.99
N ALA A 47 -6.43 9.47 -6.11
CA ALA A 47 -7.59 10.29 -5.74
C ALA A 47 -7.19 11.58 -5.02
N GLN A 48 -6.09 11.56 -4.28
CA GLN A 48 -5.58 12.73 -3.56
C GLN A 48 -4.72 13.65 -4.44
N GLY A 49 -4.56 13.33 -5.71
CA GLY A 49 -3.94 14.23 -6.67
C GLY A 49 -2.45 14.05 -6.89
N ALA A 50 -1.92 12.85 -6.64
CA ALA A 50 -0.53 12.55 -7.00
C ALA A 50 -0.29 12.83 -8.49
N ARG A 51 0.83 13.44 -8.83
CA ARG A 51 1.18 13.83 -10.20
C ARG A 51 2.42 13.12 -10.71
N LYS A 52 3.37 12.83 -9.83
CA LYS A 52 4.59 12.11 -10.18
C LYS A 52 4.38 10.62 -9.93
N PRO A 53 5.24 9.77 -10.51
CA PRO A 53 5.13 8.33 -10.28
C PRO A 53 5.10 7.97 -8.81
N ILE A 54 4.23 7.03 -8.48
CA ILE A 54 4.11 6.47 -7.13
C ILE A 54 5.13 5.37 -6.99
N GLU A 55 5.95 5.44 -5.96
CA GLU A 55 7.01 4.47 -5.70
C GLU A 55 6.61 3.56 -4.55
N ILE A 56 6.76 2.25 -4.74
CA ILE A 56 6.40 1.24 -3.76
C ILE A 56 7.60 0.32 -3.57
N CYS A 57 7.95 0.05 -2.31
CA CYS A 57 8.97 -0.93 -1.94
C CYS A 57 8.32 -2.01 -1.09
N LEU A 58 8.57 -3.27 -1.44
CA LEU A 58 8.10 -4.42 -0.68
C LEU A 58 9.30 -5.29 -0.32
N ALA A 59 9.41 -5.67 0.95
CA ALA A 59 10.48 -6.52 1.43
C ALA A 59 9.89 -7.67 2.24
N LEU A 60 10.26 -8.90 1.88
CA LEU A 60 9.82 -10.10 2.57
C LEU A 60 10.93 -10.56 3.50
N ASP A 61 10.59 -10.75 4.78
CA ASP A 61 11.52 -11.20 5.80
C ASP A 61 10.81 -12.11 6.80
N ASP A 62 11.07 -13.41 6.69
CA ASP A 62 10.67 -14.45 7.64
C ASP A 62 9.21 -14.35 8.10
N GLY A 63 8.28 -14.45 7.15
CA GLY A 63 6.85 -14.44 7.47
C GLY A 63 6.25 -13.06 7.65
N LYS A 64 7.06 -12.03 7.47
CA LYS A 64 6.59 -10.63 7.50
C LYS A 64 6.86 -9.99 6.14
N LEU A 65 5.91 -9.18 5.70
CA LEU A 65 6.12 -8.31 4.55
C LEU A 65 6.06 -6.86 5.01
N GLU A 66 7.11 -6.13 4.72
CA GLU A 66 7.15 -4.70 4.97
C GLU A 66 7.01 -3.96 3.65
N GLY A 67 6.13 -2.98 3.64
CA GLY A 67 5.90 -2.17 2.47
C GLY A 67 5.98 -0.69 2.78
N ALA A 68 6.33 0.07 1.77
CA ALA A 68 6.30 1.52 1.84
C ALA A 68 5.85 2.08 0.51
N LEU A 69 5.03 3.11 0.57
CA LEU A 69 4.54 3.84 -0.59
C LEU A 69 4.90 5.31 -0.42
N ARG A 70 5.44 5.91 -1.47
CA ARG A 70 5.75 7.33 -1.51
C ARG A 70 5.15 7.95 -2.75
N ASP A 71 4.50 9.10 -2.58
CA ASP A 71 3.97 9.90 -3.67
C ASP A 71 4.32 11.38 -3.46
N ASP A 72 3.85 12.24 -4.34
CA ASP A 72 4.05 13.68 -4.24
C ASP A 72 2.77 14.42 -3.80
N GLY A 73 1.76 13.69 -3.35
CA GLY A 73 0.47 14.24 -2.95
C GLY A 73 0.22 14.16 -1.45
N PRO A 74 -0.97 14.55 -1.01
CA PRO A 74 -1.33 14.57 0.41
C PRO A 74 -1.92 13.24 0.94
N GLY A 75 -1.70 12.12 0.25
CA GLY A 75 -2.30 10.84 0.63
C GLY A 75 -1.94 10.39 2.04
N ALA A 76 -0.66 10.49 2.43
CA ALA A 76 -0.23 10.12 3.78
C ALA A 76 -0.94 10.97 4.84
N ARG A 77 -1.03 12.28 4.60
CA ARG A 77 -1.73 13.21 5.51
C ARG A 77 -3.21 12.87 5.61
N ALA A 78 -3.85 12.57 4.47
CA ALA A 78 -5.27 12.23 4.45
C ALA A 78 -5.56 10.98 5.28
N LEU A 79 -4.69 9.96 5.18
CA LEU A 79 -4.86 8.72 5.94
C LEU A 79 -4.68 8.94 7.44
N VAL A 80 -3.68 9.72 7.84
CA VAL A 80 -3.46 10.09 9.25
C VAL A 80 -4.66 10.86 9.81
N ARG A 81 -5.19 11.81 9.05
CA ARG A 81 -6.38 12.57 9.46
C ARG A 81 -7.60 11.67 9.65
N ALA A 82 -7.81 10.73 8.74
CA ALA A 82 -8.91 9.78 8.84
C ALA A 82 -8.80 8.97 10.14
N ARG A 83 -7.60 8.47 10.46
CA ARG A 83 -7.35 7.74 11.70
C ARG A 83 -7.61 8.60 12.93
N ASP A 84 -7.06 9.81 12.95
CA ASP A 84 -7.13 10.69 14.13
C ASP A 84 -8.55 11.20 14.40
N ARG A 85 -9.33 11.41 13.34
CA ARG A 85 -10.73 11.84 13.45
C ARG A 85 -11.69 10.67 13.59
N ARG A 86 -11.21 9.44 13.47
CA ARG A 86 -12.05 8.23 13.45
C ARG A 86 -13.10 8.29 12.34
N ASP A 87 -12.70 8.84 11.19
CA ASP A 87 -13.58 8.95 10.04
C ASP A 87 -13.88 7.56 9.48
N ASP A 88 -15.05 7.41 8.85
CA ASP A 88 -15.43 6.18 8.18
C ASP A 88 -14.77 6.11 6.81
N SER A 89 -13.48 5.85 6.80
CA SER A 89 -12.67 5.73 5.58
C SER A 89 -12.57 4.26 5.18
N LEU A 90 -13.02 3.93 3.97
CA LEU A 90 -12.92 2.57 3.44
C LEU A 90 -11.47 2.12 3.31
N VAL A 91 -10.60 3.00 2.82
CA VAL A 91 -9.17 2.69 2.68
C VAL A 91 -8.57 2.36 4.05
N LEU A 92 -8.83 3.19 5.05
CA LEU A 92 -8.33 2.99 6.40
C LEU A 92 -8.83 1.66 6.98
N ARG A 93 -10.10 1.33 6.80
CA ARG A 93 -10.69 0.08 7.29
C ARG A 93 -10.03 -1.14 6.64
N ILE A 94 -9.80 -1.08 5.33
CA ILE A 94 -9.14 -2.18 4.60
C ILE A 94 -7.70 -2.34 5.09
N VAL A 95 -6.95 -1.25 5.17
CA VAL A 95 -5.56 -1.29 5.62
C VAL A 95 -5.48 -1.84 7.04
N GLU A 96 -6.26 -1.29 7.98
CA GLU A 96 -6.21 -1.73 9.38
C GLU A 96 -6.71 -3.15 9.58
N GLY A 97 -7.56 -3.65 8.67
CA GLY A 97 -8.02 -5.03 8.72
C GLY A 97 -7.00 -6.06 8.22
N LEU A 98 -6.03 -5.65 7.43
CA LEU A 98 -5.09 -6.56 6.78
C LEU A 98 -3.64 -6.41 7.23
N VAL A 99 -3.28 -5.27 7.82
CA VAL A 99 -1.90 -5.05 8.27
C VAL A 99 -1.77 -5.24 9.78
N GLU A 100 -0.58 -5.64 10.22
CA GLU A 100 -0.26 -5.72 11.64
C GLU A 100 -0.07 -4.33 12.23
N GLU A 101 0.63 -3.47 11.50
CA GLU A 101 0.76 -2.07 11.87
C GLU A 101 1.07 -1.22 10.64
N TRP A 102 0.78 0.06 10.74
CA TRP A 102 1.09 1.03 9.70
C TRP A 102 1.38 2.38 10.32
N GLY A 103 2.06 3.22 9.55
CA GLY A 103 2.29 4.60 9.93
C GLY A 103 2.50 5.44 8.69
N ALA A 104 2.55 6.74 8.89
CA ALA A 104 2.74 7.67 7.80
C ALA A 104 3.61 8.83 8.24
N SER A 105 4.45 9.29 7.32
CA SER A 105 5.23 10.51 7.47
C SER A 105 4.66 11.55 6.53
N ASP A 106 4.12 12.61 7.09
CA ASP A 106 3.59 13.77 6.38
C ASP A 106 4.69 14.55 5.68
N HIS A 107 5.88 14.52 6.27
CA HIS A 107 7.06 15.24 5.82
C HIS A 107 7.53 14.82 4.43
N ASP A 108 7.53 13.53 4.14
CA ASP A 108 8.00 12.98 2.87
C ASP A 108 6.92 12.21 2.09
N SER A 109 5.66 12.40 2.45
CA SER A 109 4.51 11.77 1.81
C SER A 109 4.66 10.25 1.74
N ARG A 110 5.10 9.65 2.83
CA ARG A 110 5.40 8.22 2.89
C ARG A 110 4.43 7.51 3.82
N ILE A 111 3.91 6.38 3.35
CA ILE A 111 3.12 5.45 4.15
C ILE A 111 3.91 4.15 4.22
N TRP A 112 4.03 3.57 5.41
CA TRP A 112 4.64 2.26 5.59
C TRP A 112 3.67 1.33 6.29
N PHE A 113 3.84 0.02 6.06
CA PHE A 113 3.02 -1.00 6.72
C PHE A 113 3.81 -2.29 6.89
N ARG A 114 3.33 -3.13 7.80
CA ARG A 114 3.87 -4.47 8.01
C ARG A 114 2.72 -5.45 8.08
N MET A 115 2.84 -6.57 7.39
CA MET A 115 1.82 -7.62 7.29
C MET A 115 2.42 -8.97 7.63
N ASN A 116 1.59 -9.82 8.25
CA ASN A 116 1.91 -11.23 8.36
C ASN A 116 1.58 -11.91 7.02
N VAL A 117 2.49 -12.72 6.51
CA VAL A 117 2.30 -13.47 5.27
C VAL A 117 2.73 -14.91 5.48
N GLN A 118 2.16 -15.82 4.69
CA GLN A 118 2.52 -17.24 4.71
C GLN A 118 3.42 -17.56 3.53
N ARG A 119 4.58 -18.13 3.80
CA ARG A 119 5.48 -18.59 2.75
C ARG A 119 4.95 -19.90 2.16
N VAL A 120 5.24 -20.11 0.88
CA VAL A 120 4.92 -21.38 0.22
C VAL A 120 5.85 -22.49 0.65
#